data_003fd22c0b7738203f5818abdf746eaf
#
_entry.id   003fd22c0b7738203f5818abdf746eaf
#
_cell.length_a   1.000
_cell.length_b   1.000
_cell.length_c   1.000
_cell.angle_alpha   90.00
_cell.angle_beta   90.00
_cell.angle_gamma   90.00
#
_symmetry.space_group_name_H-M   'P 1'
#
loop_
_entity.id
_entity.type
_entity.pdbx_description
1 polymer ?
#
loop_
_entity_poly.entity_id
_entity_poly.type
_entity_poly.pdbx_seq_one_letter_code
_entity_poly.pdbx_strand_id
1 'polypeptide(L)'
;MNIEEFLTLAAKEEASDLFIVAGLPLTMKVNGVMRRINEEKMMPQDTEKMIREIYEKALDRDINQLLKTGDDDFSFAIPGLSRFRVSAYKQRGSLAAVIRVIAFRLPDYKQLGIPDQVMKLSELNKGLVLVTGPAGSGKSTTLACMIEEINETKEDHIITLEDPLEFLHQHKKSIVSQREVNMDTVNYVTSLRAALRQSPDVILLGEMRDYETIQVVMTAAETGHLVFSTLHTIRAANTIERIIDVFPPNQQRQIMIQLASVLQAVISQQLIPTMDGTLIPVFEIMEVTPAIRNMIRENKVHQIDGLIYSSTGSGMISMDQSLINLYKEGQISKETAILYASNPEMIIKRIR
;
A
#
# COMPACT_ATOMS: atom_id res chain seq x y z
N MET A 1 -4.96 11.12 32.73
CA MET A 1 -4.08 10.94 31.55
C MET A 1 -4.44 11.99 30.53
N ASN A 2 -3.50 12.80 30.08
CA ASN A 2 -3.70 13.75 28.97
C ASN A 2 -3.46 13.06 27.61
N ILE A 3 -3.76 13.76 26.50
CA ILE A 3 -3.63 13.17 25.16
C ILE A 3 -2.18 12.78 24.82
N GLU A 4 -1.21 13.56 25.23
CA GLU A 4 0.21 13.29 24.95
C GLU A 4 0.73 12.03 25.64
N GLU A 5 0.35 11.84 26.91
CA GLU A 5 0.65 10.62 27.67
C GLU A 5 0.00 9.41 27.00
N PHE A 6 -1.24 9.55 26.50
CA PHE A 6 -1.97 8.46 25.84
C PHE A 6 -1.33 8.09 24.49
N LEU A 7 -0.95 9.08 23.67
CA LEU A 7 -0.25 8.86 22.41
C LEU A 7 1.13 8.23 22.61
N THR A 8 1.85 8.69 23.66
CA THR A 8 3.16 8.14 24.02
C THR A 8 3.06 6.68 24.47
N LEU A 9 2.07 6.37 25.31
CA LEU A 9 1.81 5.00 25.75
C LEU A 9 1.48 4.09 24.54
N ALA A 10 0.63 4.58 23.64
CA ALA A 10 0.24 3.83 22.45
C ALA A 10 1.42 3.51 21.53
N ALA A 11 2.30 4.47 21.29
CA ALA A 11 3.51 4.26 20.49
C ALA A 11 4.46 3.25 21.16
N LYS A 12 4.59 3.31 22.49
CA LYS A 12 5.44 2.38 23.27
C LYS A 12 4.90 0.95 23.27
N GLU A 13 3.58 0.78 23.37
CA GLU A 13 2.90 -0.53 23.40
C GLU A 13 2.62 -1.06 21.99
N GLU A 14 3.10 -0.39 20.95
CA GLU A 14 2.87 -0.73 19.52
C GLU A 14 1.37 -0.91 19.20
N ALA A 15 0.53 -0.04 19.78
CA ALA A 15 -0.90 -0.05 19.53
C ALA A 15 -1.19 0.34 18.07
N SER A 16 -2.14 -0.34 17.43
CA SER A 16 -2.60 0.00 16.09
C SER A 16 -3.58 1.18 16.10
N ASP A 17 -4.50 1.19 17.03
CA ASP A 17 -5.57 2.20 17.09
C ASP A 17 -5.87 2.58 18.55
N LEU A 18 -6.27 3.84 18.74
CA LEU A 18 -6.72 4.43 20.00
C LEU A 18 -8.17 4.88 19.88
N PHE A 19 -8.94 4.77 20.94
CA PHE A 19 -10.36 5.09 20.97
C PHE A 19 -10.65 6.08 22.10
N ILE A 20 -11.13 7.26 21.72
CA ILE A 20 -11.60 8.32 22.61
C ILE A 20 -13.11 8.45 22.41
N VAL A 21 -13.88 7.81 23.30
CA VAL A 21 -15.33 7.66 23.15
C VAL A 21 -16.03 7.84 24.49
N ALA A 22 -17.01 8.74 24.57
CA ALA A 22 -17.77 8.99 25.80
C ALA A 22 -18.50 7.72 26.28
N GLY A 23 -18.46 7.47 27.58
CA GLY A 23 -19.03 6.29 28.22
C GLY A 23 -18.11 5.06 28.26
N LEU A 24 -16.93 5.14 27.66
CA LEU A 24 -15.90 4.10 27.70
C LEU A 24 -14.63 4.65 28.38
N PRO A 25 -13.83 3.79 29.04
CA PRO A 25 -12.47 4.13 29.43
C PRO A 25 -11.60 4.37 28.18
N LEU A 26 -10.50 5.11 28.34
CA LEU A 26 -9.49 5.19 27.28
C LEU A 26 -9.05 3.78 26.88
N THR A 27 -9.18 3.49 25.59
CA THR A 27 -8.99 2.14 25.05
C THR A 27 -8.01 2.19 23.89
N MET A 28 -7.13 1.24 23.80
CA MET A 28 -6.23 1.03 22.65
C MET A 28 -6.37 -0.39 22.11
N LYS A 29 -6.00 -0.59 20.85
CA LYS A 29 -5.96 -1.89 20.20
C LYS A 29 -4.50 -2.32 20.05
N VAL A 30 -4.13 -3.43 20.68
CA VAL A 30 -2.77 -4.00 20.62
C VAL A 30 -2.88 -5.45 20.13
N ASN A 31 -2.14 -5.79 19.09
CA ASN A 31 -2.20 -7.13 18.45
C ASN A 31 -3.63 -7.60 18.14
N GLY A 32 -4.47 -6.68 17.66
CA GLY A 32 -5.87 -6.97 17.32
C GLY A 32 -6.85 -7.03 18.51
N VAL A 33 -6.36 -6.92 19.75
CA VAL A 33 -7.17 -7.04 20.97
C VAL A 33 -7.40 -5.65 21.61
N MET A 34 -8.66 -5.36 21.99
CA MET A 34 -9.02 -4.13 22.70
C MET A 34 -8.54 -4.20 24.15
N ARG A 35 -7.73 -3.22 24.57
CA ARG A 35 -7.17 -3.09 25.90
C ARG A 35 -7.58 -1.75 26.52
N ARG A 36 -8.28 -1.78 27.65
CA ARG A 36 -8.60 -0.59 28.45
C ARG A 36 -7.36 -0.15 29.22
N ILE A 37 -7.11 1.17 29.24
CA ILE A 37 -5.94 1.73 29.94
C ILE A 37 -6.24 1.93 31.43
N ASN A 38 -7.48 2.28 31.74
CA ASN A 38 -7.99 2.48 33.10
C ASN A 38 -9.41 1.95 33.19
N GLU A 39 -10.07 2.09 34.34
CA GLU A 39 -11.45 1.71 34.54
C GLU A 39 -12.42 2.91 34.51
N GLU A 40 -11.89 4.12 34.51
CA GLU A 40 -12.66 5.36 34.56
C GLU A 40 -13.25 5.68 33.18
N LYS A 41 -14.59 5.77 33.15
CA LYS A 41 -15.32 6.10 31.93
C LYS A 41 -15.21 7.60 31.63
N MET A 42 -14.87 7.93 30.40
CA MET A 42 -14.83 9.31 29.92
C MET A 42 -16.25 9.88 29.82
N MET A 43 -16.41 11.09 30.33
CA MET A 43 -17.62 11.87 30.12
C MET A 43 -17.53 12.66 28.80
N PRO A 44 -18.64 13.15 28.22
CA PRO A 44 -18.63 13.95 26.99
C PRO A 44 -17.68 15.16 27.04
N GLN A 45 -17.51 15.76 28.21
CA GLN A 45 -16.60 16.89 28.43
C GLN A 45 -15.12 16.47 28.35
N ASP A 46 -14.81 15.26 28.82
CA ASP A 46 -13.43 14.73 28.78
C ASP A 46 -13.02 14.39 27.32
N THR A 47 -13.94 13.79 26.55
CA THR A 47 -13.67 13.50 25.14
C THR A 47 -13.52 14.79 24.34
N GLU A 48 -14.38 15.79 24.55
CA GLU A 48 -14.24 17.09 23.89
C GLU A 48 -12.91 17.77 24.20
N LYS A 49 -12.48 17.76 25.48
CA LYS A 49 -11.19 18.34 25.88
C LYS A 49 -10.03 17.66 25.16
N MET A 50 -9.97 16.32 25.20
CA MET A 50 -8.89 15.58 24.54
C MET A 50 -8.88 15.79 23.01
N ILE A 51 -10.05 15.85 22.38
CA ILE A 51 -10.15 16.10 20.94
C ILE A 51 -9.64 17.51 20.61
N ARG A 52 -9.98 18.53 21.38
CA ARG A 52 -9.44 19.87 21.20
C ARG A 52 -7.91 19.91 21.34
N GLU A 53 -7.34 19.20 22.32
CA GLU A 53 -5.89 19.06 22.46
C GLU A 53 -5.24 18.37 21.23
N ILE A 54 -5.93 17.43 20.57
CA ILE A 54 -5.47 16.81 19.32
C ILE A 54 -5.44 17.84 18.19
N TYR A 55 -6.47 18.68 18.06
CA TYR A 55 -6.53 19.72 17.04
C TYR A 55 -5.43 20.78 17.22
N GLU A 56 -5.10 21.15 18.46
CA GLU A 56 -3.96 22.04 18.78
C GLU A 56 -2.62 21.41 18.34
N LYS A 57 -2.42 20.10 18.60
CA LYS A 57 -1.21 19.38 18.15
C LYS A 57 -1.15 19.19 16.64
N ALA A 58 -2.26 19.26 15.93
CA ALA A 58 -2.37 19.19 14.49
C ALA A 58 -2.18 20.56 13.80
N LEU A 59 -1.19 21.35 14.26
CA LEU A 59 -0.85 22.69 13.75
C LEU A 59 -2.04 23.66 13.85
N ASP A 60 -2.72 23.67 14.97
CA ASP A 60 -3.91 24.51 15.23
C ASP A 60 -5.02 24.36 14.18
N ARG A 61 -5.26 23.10 13.75
CA ARG A 61 -6.34 22.79 12.83
C ARG A 61 -7.69 23.31 13.35
N ASP A 62 -8.48 23.90 12.45
CA ASP A 62 -9.78 24.45 12.82
C ASP A 62 -10.82 23.34 13.10
N ILE A 63 -11.21 23.18 14.36
CA ILE A 63 -12.23 22.22 14.81
C ILE A 63 -13.64 22.54 14.27
N ASN A 64 -13.85 23.74 13.73
CA ASN A 64 -15.17 24.15 13.21
C ASN A 64 -15.66 23.26 12.06
N GLN A 65 -14.76 22.62 11.31
CA GLN A 65 -15.15 21.63 10.31
C GLN A 65 -15.88 20.48 10.99
N LEU A 66 -15.28 19.81 11.99
CA LEU A 66 -15.91 18.74 12.78
C LEU A 66 -17.25 19.20 13.39
N LEU A 67 -17.28 20.41 13.95
CA LEU A 67 -18.49 20.95 14.58
C LEU A 67 -19.63 21.22 13.60
N LYS A 68 -19.36 21.50 12.33
CA LYS A 68 -20.35 21.74 11.26
C LYS A 68 -20.78 20.46 10.56
N THR A 69 -19.82 19.65 10.11
CA THR A 69 -20.08 18.47 9.26
C THR A 69 -20.37 17.20 10.06
N GLY A 70 -19.84 17.11 11.27
CA GLY A 70 -19.94 15.94 12.11
C GLY A 70 -18.77 14.96 11.97
N ASP A 71 -17.93 15.12 10.94
CA ASP A 71 -16.78 14.26 10.65
C ASP A 71 -15.58 15.10 10.20
N ASP A 72 -14.37 14.70 10.58
CA ASP A 72 -13.13 15.28 10.11
C ASP A 72 -11.99 14.25 10.19
N ASP A 73 -11.30 14.03 9.05
CA ASP A 73 -10.15 13.15 8.93
C ASP A 73 -8.88 13.97 8.67
N PHE A 74 -7.83 13.70 9.44
CA PHE A 74 -6.54 14.37 9.29
C PHE A 74 -5.40 13.57 9.93
N SER A 75 -4.17 13.96 9.62
CA SER A 75 -2.96 13.38 10.22
C SER A 75 -2.15 14.47 10.90
N PHE A 76 -1.40 14.08 11.94
CA PHE A 76 -0.38 14.92 12.55
C PHE A 76 0.80 14.07 13.06
N ALA A 77 1.95 14.70 13.26
CA ALA A 77 3.14 14.03 13.75
C ALA A 77 3.61 14.65 15.06
N ILE A 78 4.08 13.83 15.97
CA ILE A 78 4.83 14.27 17.16
C ILE A 78 6.30 13.91 16.90
N PRO A 79 7.21 14.90 16.78
CA PRO A 79 8.61 14.64 16.53
C PRO A 79 9.22 13.69 17.57
N GLY A 80 9.94 12.67 17.10
CA GLY A 80 10.57 11.67 17.95
C GLY A 80 9.62 10.60 18.53
N LEU A 81 8.30 10.68 18.26
CA LEU A 81 7.33 9.71 18.76
C LEU A 81 6.68 8.90 17.63
N SER A 82 5.78 9.51 16.85
CA SER A 82 5.07 8.83 15.74
C SER A 82 4.26 9.83 14.92
N ARG A 83 3.69 9.34 13.80
CA ARG A 83 2.60 10.01 13.07
C ARG A 83 1.28 9.35 13.44
N PHE A 84 0.25 10.15 13.53
CA PHE A 84 -1.09 9.74 13.94
C PHE A 84 -2.10 10.16 12.89
N ARG A 85 -2.96 9.24 12.46
CA ARG A 85 -4.14 9.55 11.65
C ARG A 85 -5.36 9.57 12.54
N VAL A 86 -6.09 10.66 12.51
CA VAL A 86 -7.28 10.89 13.32
C VAL A 86 -8.51 10.85 12.45
N SER A 87 -9.49 10.07 12.85
CA SER A 87 -10.86 10.18 12.41
C SER A 87 -11.68 10.68 13.58
N ALA A 88 -12.01 11.98 13.57
CA ALA A 88 -12.84 12.62 14.59
C ALA A 88 -14.28 12.69 14.10
N TYR A 89 -15.24 12.38 14.98
CA TYR A 89 -16.66 12.35 14.62
C TYR A 89 -17.57 12.68 15.76
N LYS A 90 -18.83 13.05 15.43
CA LYS A 90 -19.90 13.25 16.40
C LYS A 90 -20.71 11.98 16.56
N GLN A 91 -21.00 11.61 17.81
CA GLN A 91 -21.96 10.56 18.14
C GLN A 91 -22.81 10.93 19.35
N ARG A 92 -24.12 10.77 19.28
CA ARG A 92 -25.05 10.98 20.39
C ARG A 92 -24.81 12.29 21.16
N GLY A 93 -24.48 13.37 20.43
CA GLY A 93 -24.24 14.70 21.00
C GLY A 93 -22.87 14.91 21.64
N SER A 94 -21.97 13.92 21.62
CA SER A 94 -20.58 14.04 22.07
C SER A 94 -19.58 13.95 20.93
N LEU A 95 -18.38 14.47 21.11
CA LEU A 95 -17.26 14.26 20.22
C LEU A 95 -16.56 12.93 20.53
N ALA A 96 -16.12 12.24 19.50
CA ALA A 96 -15.35 11.01 19.58
C ALA A 96 -14.21 11.02 18.57
N ALA A 97 -13.18 10.21 18.78
CA ALA A 97 -12.11 10.02 17.81
C ALA A 97 -11.57 8.59 17.85
N VAL A 98 -11.18 8.10 16.67
CA VAL A 98 -10.31 6.96 16.49
C VAL A 98 -8.98 7.47 15.94
N ILE A 99 -7.88 7.10 16.60
CA ILE A 99 -6.54 7.53 16.20
C ILE A 99 -5.73 6.31 15.84
N ARG A 100 -5.28 6.22 14.61
CA ARG A 100 -4.37 5.18 14.14
C ARG A 100 -2.94 5.63 14.36
N VAL A 101 -2.12 4.77 14.94
CA VAL A 101 -0.68 4.98 15.09
C VAL A 101 0.02 4.46 13.84
N ILE A 102 0.79 5.31 13.17
CA ILE A 102 1.54 4.96 11.96
C ILE A 102 2.95 4.55 12.37
N ALA A 103 3.29 3.29 12.13
CA ALA A 103 4.56 2.72 12.56
C ALA A 103 5.77 3.31 11.81
N PHE A 104 6.86 3.56 12.57
CA PHE A 104 8.16 3.93 11.99
C PHE A 104 9.01 2.73 11.57
N ARG A 105 8.67 1.53 12.01
CA ARG A 105 9.44 0.33 11.70
C ARG A 105 8.67 -0.54 10.73
N LEU A 106 9.31 -0.81 9.61
CA LEU A 106 8.91 -1.88 8.70
C LEU A 106 9.46 -3.20 9.23
N PRO A 107 8.66 -4.26 9.31
CA PRO A 107 9.18 -5.59 9.53
C PRO A 107 10.15 -5.99 8.40
N ASP A 108 11.09 -6.88 8.71
CA ASP A 108 11.96 -7.49 7.70
C ASP A 108 11.09 -8.18 6.63
N TYR A 109 11.32 -7.87 5.36
CA TYR A 109 10.57 -8.43 4.24
C TYR A 109 10.58 -9.96 4.21
N LYS A 110 11.65 -10.62 4.71
CA LYS A 110 11.74 -12.08 4.84
C LYS A 110 10.75 -12.62 5.87
N GLN A 111 10.60 -11.91 6.99
CA GLN A 111 9.62 -12.28 8.03
C GLN A 111 8.18 -12.10 7.52
N LEU A 112 7.98 -11.16 6.59
CA LEU A 112 6.70 -10.95 5.91
C LEU A 112 6.42 -11.97 4.79
N GLY A 113 7.37 -12.83 4.45
CA GLY A 113 7.23 -13.79 3.36
C GLY A 113 7.30 -13.17 1.96
N ILE A 114 7.89 -11.97 1.83
CA ILE A 114 8.08 -11.31 0.52
C ILE A 114 9.29 -11.97 -0.18
N PRO A 115 9.14 -12.47 -1.43
CA PRO A 115 10.23 -13.13 -2.13
C PRO A 115 11.38 -12.19 -2.50
N ASP A 116 12.61 -12.69 -2.50
CA ASP A 116 13.79 -11.94 -2.96
C ASP A 116 13.64 -11.42 -4.40
N GLN A 117 12.90 -12.13 -5.27
CA GLN A 117 12.60 -11.67 -6.64
C GLN A 117 11.83 -10.35 -6.66
N VAL A 118 10.91 -10.13 -5.71
CA VAL A 118 10.19 -8.86 -5.57
C VAL A 118 11.15 -7.77 -5.13
N MET A 119 12.02 -8.05 -4.16
CA MET A 119 12.98 -7.07 -3.66
C MET A 119 14.04 -6.68 -4.69
N LYS A 120 14.45 -7.58 -5.58
CA LYS A 120 15.36 -7.28 -6.71
C LYS A 120 14.85 -6.21 -7.66
N LEU A 121 13.53 -5.99 -7.75
CA LEU A 121 12.98 -4.92 -8.55
C LEU A 121 13.33 -3.53 -8.02
N SER A 122 13.77 -3.40 -6.78
CA SER A 122 14.31 -2.18 -6.19
C SER A 122 15.68 -1.79 -6.78
N GLU A 123 16.39 -2.73 -7.42
CA GLU A 123 17.67 -2.47 -8.10
C GLU A 123 17.51 -1.75 -9.45
N LEU A 124 16.28 -1.73 -10.00
CA LEU A 124 15.98 -1.04 -11.26
C LEU A 124 16.28 0.46 -11.14
N ASN A 125 16.66 1.08 -12.26
CA ASN A 125 16.95 2.51 -12.31
C ASN A 125 15.84 3.33 -12.99
N LYS A 126 14.93 2.69 -13.73
CA LYS A 126 13.82 3.36 -14.43
C LYS A 126 12.74 2.38 -14.85
N GLY A 127 11.59 2.94 -15.17
CA GLY A 127 10.43 2.22 -15.68
C GLY A 127 9.32 2.13 -14.65
N LEU A 128 8.32 1.32 -14.93
CA LEU A 128 7.12 1.17 -14.10
C LEU A 128 7.06 -0.22 -13.48
N VAL A 129 6.93 -0.29 -12.17
CA VAL A 129 6.68 -1.53 -11.41
C VAL A 129 5.31 -1.40 -10.74
N LEU A 130 4.47 -2.40 -10.91
CA LEU A 130 3.11 -2.42 -10.37
C LEU A 130 2.96 -3.51 -9.32
N VAL A 131 2.44 -3.14 -8.15
CA VAL A 131 1.99 -4.09 -7.12
C VAL A 131 0.48 -4.07 -7.08
N THR A 132 -0.15 -5.20 -7.36
CA THR A 132 -1.61 -5.29 -7.56
C THR A 132 -2.24 -6.32 -6.64
N GLY A 133 -3.55 -6.26 -6.46
CA GLY A 133 -4.30 -7.17 -5.61
C GLY A 133 -5.46 -6.49 -4.88
N PRO A 134 -6.33 -7.23 -4.21
CA PRO A 134 -7.48 -6.69 -3.49
C PRO A 134 -7.06 -5.75 -2.35
N ALA A 135 -8.03 -4.99 -1.82
CA ALA A 135 -7.81 -4.21 -0.61
C ALA A 135 -7.38 -5.14 0.55
N GLY A 136 -6.41 -4.70 1.35
CA GLY A 136 -5.90 -5.49 2.47
C GLY A 136 -4.95 -6.64 2.08
N SER A 137 -4.50 -6.74 0.81
CA SER A 137 -3.55 -7.80 0.39
C SER A 137 -2.08 -7.52 0.75
N GLY A 138 -1.78 -6.40 1.41
CA GLY A 138 -0.41 -6.06 1.84
C GLY A 138 0.43 -5.31 0.79
N LYS A 139 -0.19 -4.73 -0.25
CA LYS A 139 0.51 -3.98 -1.31
C LYS A 139 1.38 -2.85 -0.77
N SER A 140 0.81 -2.02 0.11
CA SER A 140 1.54 -0.89 0.70
C SER A 140 2.73 -1.36 1.53
N THR A 141 2.59 -2.47 2.25
CA THR A 141 3.69 -3.07 3.02
C THR A 141 4.82 -3.55 2.11
N THR A 142 4.48 -4.24 1.02
CA THR A 142 5.46 -4.70 0.02
C THR A 142 6.18 -3.51 -0.61
N LEU A 143 5.45 -2.48 -1.04
CA LEU A 143 6.04 -1.26 -1.59
C LEU A 143 6.90 -0.52 -0.58
N ALA A 144 6.48 -0.42 0.68
CA ALA A 144 7.28 0.19 1.73
C ALA A 144 8.60 -0.56 1.96
N CYS A 145 8.61 -1.90 1.94
CA CYS A 145 9.84 -2.69 1.98
C CYS A 145 10.76 -2.41 0.78
N MET A 146 10.18 -2.29 -0.43
CA MET A 146 10.96 -1.96 -1.64
C MET A 146 11.57 -0.54 -1.58
N ILE A 147 10.81 0.44 -1.09
CA ILE A 147 11.28 1.81 -0.87
C ILE A 147 12.38 1.84 0.19
N GLU A 148 12.21 1.08 1.28
CA GLU A 148 13.22 1.01 2.33
C GLU A 148 14.53 0.37 1.84
N GLU A 149 14.47 -0.67 1.02
CA GLU A 149 15.65 -1.28 0.36
C GLU A 149 16.40 -0.26 -0.50
N ILE A 150 15.68 0.54 -1.31
CA ILE A 150 16.29 1.63 -2.08
C ILE A 150 16.93 2.65 -1.15
N ASN A 151 16.23 3.07 -0.11
CA ASN A 151 16.68 4.06 0.88
C ASN A 151 17.96 3.61 1.61
N GLU A 152 18.13 2.31 1.83
CA GLU A 152 19.33 1.73 2.47
C GLU A 152 20.51 1.54 1.49
N THR A 153 20.21 1.29 0.24
CA THR A 153 21.23 0.82 -0.72
C THR A 153 21.69 1.88 -1.72
N LYS A 154 20.80 2.84 -2.11
CA LYS A 154 21.05 3.84 -3.15
C LYS A 154 21.09 5.26 -2.59
N GLU A 155 21.75 6.16 -3.31
CA GLU A 155 21.84 7.61 -3.02
C GLU A 155 20.86 8.38 -3.90
N ASP A 156 19.55 8.03 -3.83
CA ASP A 156 18.50 8.53 -4.68
C ASP A 156 17.61 9.57 -3.96
N HIS A 157 16.89 10.41 -4.71
CA HIS A 157 15.76 11.17 -4.17
C HIS A 157 14.47 10.40 -4.44
N ILE A 158 13.87 9.90 -3.39
CA ILE A 158 12.63 9.13 -3.39
C ILE A 158 11.49 10.09 -3.03
N ILE A 159 10.46 10.19 -3.88
CA ILE A 159 9.24 10.93 -3.58
C ILE A 159 8.08 9.95 -3.47
N THR A 160 7.37 9.96 -2.33
CA THR A 160 6.13 9.19 -2.19
C THR A 160 4.92 10.13 -2.17
N LEU A 161 3.87 9.71 -2.86
CA LEU A 161 2.59 10.40 -2.97
C LEU A 161 1.51 9.40 -2.56
N GLU A 162 0.91 9.57 -1.39
CA GLU A 162 0.05 8.56 -0.76
C GLU A 162 -1.24 9.16 -0.21
N ASP A 163 -2.29 8.35 -0.09
CA ASP A 163 -3.60 8.73 0.44
C ASP A 163 -4.22 7.59 1.28
N PRO A 164 -3.93 7.57 2.58
CA PRO A 164 -2.92 8.32 3.34
C PRO A 164 -1.55 7.64 3.38
N LEU A 165 -0.57 8.25 4.09
CA LEU A 165 0.70 7.60 4.45
C LEU A 165 0.44 6.42 5.40
N GLU A 166 0.92 5.22 5.03
CA GLU A 166 0.81 4.02 5.87
C GLU A 166 2.10 3.70 6.64
N PHE A 167 3.26 4.10 6.11
CA PHE A 167 4.56 3.89 6.71
C PHE A 167 5.40 5.17 6.63
N LEU A 168 6.29 5.36 7.60
CA LEU A 168 7.23 6.48 7.62
C LEU A 168 8.65 5.98 7.38
N HIS A 169 9.31 6.59 6.41
CA HIS A 169 10.70 6.33 6.09
C HIS A 169 11.60 7.43 6.66
N GLN A 170 12.65 7.03 7.37
CA GLN A 170 13.72 7.94 7.76
C GLN A 170 14.70 8.08 6.60
N HIS A 171 15.32 9.26 6.45
CA HIS A 171 16.41 9.42 5.49
C HIS A 171 17.58 8.51 5.92
N LYS A 172 18.10 7.71 4.98
CA LYS A 172 19.29 6.86 5.16
C LYS A 172 20.34 7.27 4.13
N LYS A 173 20.62 6.43 3.12
CA LYS A 173 21.45 6.85 1.99
C LYS A 173 20.69 7.75 1.05
N SER A 174 19.40 7.46 0.86
CA SER A 174 18.53 8.29 0.02
C SER A 174 17.86 9.41 0.83
N ILE A 175 17.39 10.43 0.11
CA ILE A 175 16.46 11.43 0.63
C ILE A 175 15.04 10.94 0.33
N VAL A 176 14.20 10.81 1.37
CA VAL A 176 12.80 10.37 1.19
C VAL A 176 11.86 11.53 1.50
N SER A 177 11.16 12.01 0.49
CA SER A 177 10.15 13.07 0.58
C SER A 177 8.76 12.46 0.48
N GLN A 178 8.08 12.29 1.61
CA GLN A 178 6.73 11.71 1.67
C GLN A 178 5.68 12.81 1.71
N ARG A 179 4.67 12.71 0.84
CA ARG A 179 3.58 13.68 0.73
C ARG A 179 2.23 12.99 0.77
N GLU A 180 1.39 13.41 1.69
CA GLU A 180 0.03 12.90 1.87
C GLU A 180 -0.97 13.75 1.09
N VAL A 181 -1.84 13.10 0.30
CA VAL A 181 -2.94 13.77 -0.41
C VAL A 181 -3.93 14.33 0.62
N ASN A 182 -4.53 15.48 0.30
CA ASN A 182 -5.40 16.29 1.17
C ASN A 182 -4.72 16.94 2.39
N MET A 183 -3.45 16.63 2.65
CA MET A 183 -2.65 17.28 3.70
C MET A 183 -1.54 18.14 3.11
N ASP A 184 -0.61 17.49 2.40
CA ASP A 184 0.57 18.14 1.81
C ASP A 184 0.36 18.54 0.35
N THR A 185 -0.67 18.00 -0.29
CA THR A 185 -1.02 18.23 -1.69
C THR A 185 -2.52 18.02 -1.94
N VAL A 186 -3.02 18.62 -3.01
CA VAL A 186 -4.47 18.59 -3.32
C VAL A 186 -4.94 17.24 -3.87
N ASN A 187 -4.16 16.61 -4.77
CA ASN A 187 -4.48 15.34 -5.40
C ASN A 187 -3.24 14.71 -6.05
N TYR A 188 -3.38 13.46 -6.48
CA TYR A 188 -2.29 12.70 -7.12
C TYR A 188 -1.73 13.35 -8.38
N VAL A 189 -2.58 13.83 -9.28
CA VAL A 189 -2.15 14.39 -10.57
C VAL A 189 -1.31 15.65 -10.38
N THR A 190 -1.79 16.57 -9.53
CA THR A 190 -1.09 17.83 -9.23
C THR A 190 0.24 17.55 -8.55
N SER A 191 0.25 16.64 -7.56
CA SER A 191 1.47 16.30 -6.83
C SER A 191 2.50 15.59 -7.69
N LEU A 192 2.07 14.66 -8.56
CA LEU A 192 2.98 13.95 -9.45
C LEU A 192 3.61 14.89 -10.49
N ARG A 193 2.81 15.79 -11.08
CA ARG A 193 3.34 16.85 -11.97
C ARG A 193 4.34 17.77 -11.26
N ALA A 194 4.12 18.06 -9.99
CA ALA A 194 5.08 18.83 -9.19
C ALA A 194 6.34 18.03 -8.87
N ALA A 195 6.19 16.76 -8.51
CA ALA A 195 7.30 15.85 -8.19
C ALA A 195 8.31 15.75 -9.33
N LEU A 196 7.87 15.70 -10.59
CA LEU A 196 8.74 15.68 -11.78
C LEU A 196 9.69 16.89 -11.90
N ARG A 197 9.46 17.97 -11.15
CA ARG A 197 10.33 19.17 -11.09
C ARG A 197 11.15 19.23 -9.80
N GLN A 198 11.11 18.19 -8.98
CA GLN A 198 11.79 18.10 -7.69
C GLN A 198 13.01 17.16 -7.74
N SER A 199 13.53 16.89 -8.94
CA SER A 199 14.65 15.98 -9.18
C SER A 199 14.49 14.61 -8.52
N PRO A 200 13.39 13.89 -8.76
CA PRO A 200 13.20 12.55 -8.25
C PRO A 200 14.00 11.54 -9.08
N ASP A 201 14.54 10.53 -8.44
CA ASP A 201 15.04 9.31 -9.09
C ASP A 201 13.96 8.22 -9.02
N VAL A 202 13.27 8.16 -7.88
CA VAL A 202 12.23 7.17 -7.59
C VAL A 202 10.94 7.87 -7.17
N ILE A 203 9.83 7.44 -7.73
CA ILE A 203 8.49 7.93 -7.38
C ILE A 203 7.62 6.75 -6.95
N LEU A 204 7.06 6.81 -5.73
CA LEU A 204 5.96 5.94 -5.30
C LEU A 204 4.66 6.72 -5.42
N LEU A 205 3.75 6.23 -6.24
CA LEU A 205 2.38 6.71 -6.31
C LEU A 205 1.45 5.67 -5.68
N GLY A 206 0.72 6.03 -4.64
CA GLY A 206 -0.11 5.11 -3.85
C GLY A 206 -1.02 4.25 -4.72
N GLU A 207 -1.76 4.86 -5.67
CA GLU A 207 -2.57 4.12 -6.62
C GLU A 207 -2.86 4.89 -7.91
N MET A 208 -3.14 4.13 -8.99
CA MET A 208 -3.58 4.65 -10.29
C MET A 208 -5.07 4.33 -10.50
N ARG A 209 -5.95 5.32 -10.30
CA ARG A 209 -7.41 5.13 -10.42
C ARG A 209 -7.99 5.56 -11.76
N ASP A 210 -7.43 6.61 -12.32
CA ASP A 210 -8.01 7.34 -13.44
C ASP A 210 -7.02 7.57 -14.60
N TYR A 211 -7.58 7.98 -15.72
CA TYR A 211 -6.87 8.27 -16.95
C TYR A 211 -5.72 9.27 -16.77
N GLU A 212 -5.97 10.38 -16.08
CA GLU A 212 -4.96 11.46 -15.96
C GLU A 212 -3.77 11.00 -15.14
N THR A 213 -4.03 10.29 -14.05
CA THR A 213 -2.98 9.74 -13.18
C THR A 213 -2.12 8.75 -13.94
N ILE A 214 -2.74 7.80 -14.69
CA ILE A 214 -2.01 6.81 -15.48
C ILE A 214 -1.15 7.51 -16.56
N GLN A 215 -1.69 8.52 -17.24
CA GLN A 215 -0.95 9.25 -18.26
C GLN A 215 0.31 9.95 -17.71
N VAL A 216 0.22 10.57 -16.53
CA VAL A 216 1.39 11.24 -15.91
C VAL A 216 2.40 10.21 -15.40
N VAL A 217 1.96 9.08 -14.84
CA VAL A 217 2.82 7.94 -14.46
C VAL A 217 3.61 7.41 -15.67
N MET A 218 2.91 7.20 -16.78
CA MET A 218 3.55 6.74 -18.03
C MET A 218 4.63 7.73 -18.48
N THR A 219 4.33 9.02 -18.45
CA THR A 219 5.29 10.08 -18.80
C THR A 219 6.50 10.07 -17.86
N ALA A 220 6.29 9.93 -16.55
CA ALA A 220 7.37 9.84 -15.57
C ALA A 220 8.32 8.66 -15.88
N ALA A 221 7.76 7.48 -16.12
CA ALA A 221 8.51 6.28 -16.43
C ALA A 221 9.26 6.39 -17.80
N GLU A 222 8.68 7.06 -18.81
CA GLU A 222 9.32 7.32 -20.10
C GLU A 222 10.49 8.31 -20.00
N THR A 223 10.39 9.28 -19.09
CA THR A 223 11.41 10.31 -18.89
C THR A 223 12.56 9.86 -17.97
N GLY A 224 12.59 8.58 -17.58
CA GLY A 224 13.76 7.97 -16.96
C GLY A 224 13.65 7.72 -15.47
N HIS A 225 12.48 8.00 -14.84
CA HIS A 225 12.26 7.75 -13.42
C HIS A 225 11.86 6.29 -13.17
N LEU A 226 12.23 5.76 -12.00
CA LEU A 226 11.66 4.51 -11.49
C LEU A 226 10.36 4.82 -10.77
N VAL A 227 9.25 4.27 -11.27
CA VAL A 227 7.92 4.53 -10.71
C VAL A 227 7.32 3.24 -10.16
N PHE A 228 6.91 3.29 -8.90
CA PHE A 228 6.11 2.25 -8.25
C PHE A 228 4.67 2.73 -8.08
N SER A 229 3.71 1.85 -8.33
CA SER A 229 2.30 2.17 -8.07
C SER A 229 1.46 0.92 -7.86
N THR A 230 0.19 1.14 -7.47
CA THR A 230 -0.76 0.03 -7.25
C THR A 230 -1.99 0.11 -8.13
N LEU A 231 -2.61 -1.06 -8.33
CA LEU A 231 -3.98 -1.23 -8.82
C LEU A 231 -4.68 -2.31 -7.97
N HIS A 232 -6.03 -2.34 -8.06
CA HIS A 232 -6.83 -3.35 -7.34
C HIS A 232 -7.17 -4.58 -8.20
N THR A 233 -6.47 -4.76 -9.31
CA THR A 233 -6.61 -5.93 -10.19
C THR A 233 -5.92 -7.15 -9.62
N ILE A 234 -6.41 -8.32 -9.97
CA ILE A 234 -5.77 -9.62 -9.71
C ILE A 234 -5.24 -10.13 -11.05
N ARG A 235 -3.98 -10.64 -11.06
CA ARG A 235 -3.23 -11.14 -12.22
C ARG A 235 -2.64 -10.05 -13.11
N ALA A 236 -1.48 -10.35 -13.65
CA ALA A 236 -0.71 -9.40 -14.46
C ALA A 236 -1.41 -9.07 -15.79
N ALA A 237 -1.99 -10.04 -16.48
CA ALA A 237 -2.73 -9.81 -17.72
C ALA A 237 -3.90 -8.84 -17.51
N ASN A 238 -4.75 -9.09 -16.50
CA ASN A 238 -5.88 -8.21 -16.19
C ASN A 238 -5.45 -6.80 -15.81
N THR A 239 -4.28 -6.66 -15.18
CA THR A 239 -3.70 -5.36 -14.84
C THR A 239 -3.37 -4.57 -16.09
N ILE A 240 -2.72 -5.21 -17.06
CA ILE A 240 -2.37 -4.59 -18.35
C ILE A 240 -3.65 -4.19 -19.11
N GLU A 241 -4.62 -5.08 -19.22
CA GLU A 241 -5.92 -4.80 -19.85
C GLU A 241 -6.61 -3.63 -19.17
N ARG A 242 -6.68 -3.61 -17.83
CA ARG A 242 -7.29 -2.53 -17.07
C ARG A 242 -6.65 -1.17 -17.35
N ILE A 243 -5.31 -1.11 -17.47
CA ILE A 243 -4.62 0.14 -17.82
C ILE A 243 -5.02 0.59 -19.24
N ILE A 244 -5.07 -0.31 -20.18
CA ILE A 244 -5.42 0.01 -21.58
C ILE A 244 -6.88 0.48 -21.67
N ASP A 245 -7.80 -0.20 -20.97
CA ASP A 245 -9.26 0.05 -21.06
C ASP A 245 -9.70 1.38 -20.45
N VAL A 246 -8.89 1.98 -19.57
CA VAL A 246 -9.17 3.31 -19.04
C VAL A 246 -9.06 4.40 -20.11
N PHE A 247 -8.32 4.13 -21.20
CA PHE A 247 -8.10 5.08 -22.29
C PHE A 247 -9.19 4.97 -23.36
N PRO A 248 -9.55 6.11 -24.00
CA PRO A 248 -10.45 6.09 -25.16
C PRO A 248 -9.91 5.18 -26.26
N PRO A 249 -10.78 4.50 -27.04
CA PRO A 249 -10.36 3.53 -28.06
C PRO A 249 -9.32 4.04 -29.08
N ASN A 250 -9.40 5.33 -29.44
CA ASN A 250 -8.46 5.96 -30.35
C ASN A 250 -7.06 6.17 -29.75
N GLN A 251 -6.88 6.05 -28.44
CA GLN A 251 -5.61 6.21 -27.74
C GLN A 251 -5.02 4.88 -27.27
N GLN A 252 -5.81 3.81 -27.21
CA GLN A 252 -5.39 2.52 -26.67
C GLN A 252 -4.15 1.96 -27.37
N ARG A 253 -4.05 2.10 -28.71
CA ARG A 253 -2.88 1.64 -29.46
C ARG A 253 -1.60 2.37 -29.03
N GLN A 254 -1.67 3.66 -28.79
CA GLN A 254 -0.53 4.45 -28.33
C GLN A 254 -0.12 4.01 -26.92
N ILE A 255 -1.10 3.84 -26.02
CA ILE A 255 -0.84 3.39 -24.65
C ILE A 255 -0.22 2.00 -24.59
N MET A 256 -0.66 1.05 -25.42
CA MET A 256 -0.03 -0.27 -25.52
C MET A 256 1.47 -0.16 -25.87
N ILE A 257 1.82 0.72 -26.79
CA ILE A 257 3.22 0.95 -27.20
C ILE A 257 4.03 1.56 -26.03
N GLN A 258 3.48 2.58 -25.38
CA GLN A 258 4.11 3.23 -24.23
C GLN A 258 4.26 2.27 -23.06
N LEU A 259 3.18 1.59 -22.67
CA LEU A 259 3.20 0.62 -21.56
C LEU A 259 4.23 -0.49 -21.83
N ALA A 260 4.26 -1.03 -23.03
CA ALA A 260 5.26 -2.03 -23.42
C ALA A 260 6.70 -1.52 -23.32
N SER A 261 6.94 -0.22 -23.45
CA SER A 261 8.28 0.37 -23.34
C SER A 261 8.73 0.56 -21.90
N VAL A 262 7.81 0.96 -21.01
CA VAL A 262 8.14 1.38 -19.62
C VAL A 262 7.88 0.31 -18.58
N LEU A 263 6.91 -0.60 -18.77
CA LEU A 263 6.57 -1.62 -17.78
C LEU A 263 7.76 -2.58 -17.59
N GLN A 264 8.16 -2.78 -16.34
CA GLN A 264 9.24 -3.69 -15.96
C GLN A 264 8.72 -4.95 -15.27
N ALA A 265 7.74 -4.80 -14.38
CA ALA A 265 7.14 -5.94 -13.68
C ALA A 265 5.71 -5.64 -13.23
N VAL A 266 4.93 -6.70 -13.07
CA VAL A 266 3.65 -6.69 -12.34
C VAL A 266 3.71 -7.78 -11.28
N ILE A 267 3.46 -7.39 -10.04
CA ILE A 267 3.42 -8.26 -8.87
C ILE A 267 1.98 -8.30 -8.38
N SER A 268 1.30 -9.42 -8.54
CA SER A 268 -0.05 -9.60 -8.00
C SER A 268 0.02 -10.31 -6.67
N GLN A 269 -0.58 -9.74 -5.63
CA GLN A 269 -0.45 -10.20 -4.25
C GLN A 269 -1.82 -10.44 -3.62
N GLN A 270 -1.93 -11.53 -2.87
CA GLN A 270 -3.05 -11.83 -2.00
C GLN A 270 -2.53 -12.21 -0.60
N LEU A 271 -3.32 -11.99 0.45
CA LEU A 271 -3.11 -12.55 1.78
C LEU A 271 -4.08 -13.70 1.99
N ILE A 272 -3.57 -14.86 2.34
CA ILE A 272 -4.35 -16.08 2.49
C ILE A 272 -4.14 -16.71 3.87
N PRO A 273 -5.15 -17.39 4.44
CA PRO A 273 -5.03 -18.02 5.75
C PRO A 273 -4.14 -19.27 5.69
N THR A 274 -3.26 -19.39 6.67
CA THR A 274 -2.41 -20.54 6.92
C THR A 274 -3.13 -21.57 7.79
N MET A 275 -2.50 -22.74 7.98
CA MET A 275 -3.07 -23.82 8.82
C MET A 275 -3.18 -23.45 10.30
N ASP A 276 -2.37 -22.53 10.80
CA ASP A 276 -2.39 -22.03 12.18
C ASP A 276 -3.27 -20.77 12.36
N GLY A 277 -3.96 -20.32 11.30
CA GLY A 277 -4.88 -19.18 11.32
C GLY A 277 -4.21 -17.82 11.17
N THR A 278 -2.91 -17.75 10.93
CA THR A 278 -2.22 -16.51 10.53
C THR A 278 -2.45 -16.23 9.04
N LEU A 279 -1.96 -15.09 8.55
CA LEU A 279 -2.03 -14.74 7.14
C LEU A 279 -0.63 -14.79 6.52
N ILE A 280 -0.52 -15.37 5.31
CA ILE A 280 0.69 -15.38 4.52
C ILE A 280 0.45 -14.72 3.16
N PRO A 281 1.38 -13.89 2.65
CA PRO A 281 1.26 -13.35 1.30
C PRO A 281 1.57 -14.43 0.26
N VAL A 282 0.81 -14.41 -0.83
CA VAL A 282 1.05 -15.23 -2.01
C VAL A 282 1.17 -14.33 -3.24
N PHE A 283 2.10 -14.64 -4.13
CA PHE A 283 2.50 -13.78 -5.22
C PHE A 283 2.37 -14.46 -6.58
N GLU A 284 1.90 -13.69 -7.56
CA GLU A 284 2.21 -13.88 -8.96
C GLU A 284 3.22 -12.81 -9.36
N ILE A 285 4.33 -13.20 -9.96
CA ILE A 285 5.40 -12.29 -10.39
C ILE A 285 5.57 -12.42 -11.89
N MET A 286 5.36 -11.32 -12.60
CA MET A 286 5.61 -11.20 -14.03
C MET A 286 6.70 -10.16 -14.26
N GLU A 287 7.86 -10.58 -14.75
CA GLU A 287 8.89 -9.70 -15.29
C GLU A 287 8.67 -9.49 -16.79
N VAL A 288 8.79 -8.26 -17.26
CA VAL A 288 8.48 -7.92 -18.66
C VAL A 288 9.63 -8.26 -19.58
N THR A 289 9.59 -9.45 -20.16
CA THR A 289 10.52 -9.93 -21.18
C THR A 289 10.23 -9.31 -22.57
N PRO A 290 11.16 -9.41 -23.54
CA PRO A 290 10.88 -8.99 -24.92
C PRO A 290 9.63 -9.63 -25.53
N ALA A 291 9.33 -10.88 -25.16
CA ALA A 291 8.13 -11.58 -25.63
C ALA A 291 6.85 -10.92 -25.06
N ILE A 292 6.83 -10.61 -23.75
CA ILE A 292 5.71 -9.91 -23.11
C ILE A 292 5.54 -8.51 -23.69
N ARG A 293 6.62 -7.76 -23.91
CA ARG A 293 6.58 -6.45 -24.58
C ARG A 293 5.88 -6.52 -25.93
N ASN A 294 6.19 -7.55 -26.71
CA ASN A 294 5.57 -7.76 -28.02
C ASN A 294 4.08 -8.12 -27.89
N MET A 295 3.73 -9.00 -26.94
CA MET A 295 2.32 -9.34 -26.68
C MET A 295 1.49 -8.11 -26.29
N ILE A 296 2.02 -7.20 -25.48
CA ILE A 296 1.35 -5.95 -25.11
C ILE A 296 1.14 -5.07 -26.36
N ARG A 297 2.18 -4.86 -27.19
CA ARG A 297 2.10 -4.03 -28.42
C ARG A 297 1.09 -4.56 -29.43
N GLU A 298 0.96 -5.89 -29.52
CA GLU A 298 0.09 -6.56 -30.49
C GLU A 298 -1.32 -6.84 -29.94
N ASN A 299 -1.64 -6.34 -28.74
CA ASN A 299 -2.92 -6.62 -28.05
C ASN A 299 -3.19 -8.13 -27.83
N LYS A 300 -2.13 -8.89 -27.56
CA LYS A 300 -2.18 -10.32 -27.25
C LYS A 300 -2.01 -10.61 -25.75
N VAL A 301 -2.55 -9.72 -24.91
CA VAL A 301 -2.37 -9.75 -23.44
C VAL A 301 -2.88 -11.07 -22.85
N HIS A 302 -3.94 -11.63 -23.41
CA HIS A 302 -4.52 -12.93 -23.00
C HIS A 302 -3.53 -14.12 -23.09
N GLN A 303 -2.40 -13.99 -23.83
CA GLN A 303 -1.38 -15.03 -23.94
C GLN A 303 -0.34 -14.95 -22.80
N ILE A 304 -0.29 -13.86 -22.06
CA ILE A 304 0.72 -13.61 -21.01
C ILE A 304 0.63 -14.64 -19.91
N ASP A 305 -0.57 -15.03 -19.48
CA ASP A 305 -0.76 -16.04 -18.44
C ASP A 305 -0.10 -17.37 -18.79
N GLY A 306 -0.24 -17.81 -20.05
CA GLY A 306 0.41 -19.02 -20.55
C GLY A 306 1.94 -18.91 -20.51
N LEU A 307 2.48 -17.71 -20.78
CA LEU A 307 3.92 -17.49 -20.72
C LEU A 307 4.43 -17.51 -19.27
N ILE A 308 3.77 -16.82 -18.36
CA ILE A 308 4.12 -16.86 -16.93
C ILE A 308 4.14 -18.31 -16.42
N TYR A 309 3.11 -19.06 -16.76
CA TYR A 309 2.99 -20.46 -16.37
C TYR A 309 4.12 -21.36 -16.91
N SER A 310 4.57 -21.15 -18.14
CA SER A 310 5.62 -21.93 -18.79
C SER A 310 7.04 -21.50 -18.39
N SER A 311 7.21 -20.31 -17.81
CA SER A 311 8.49 -19.68 -17.51
C SER A 311 8.99 -19.99 -16.08
N THR A 312 8.54 -21.08 -15.47
CA THR A 312 9.01 -21.55 -14.15
C THR A 312 10.52 -21.71 -14.14
N GLY A 313 11.21 -20.91 -13.32
CA GLY A 313 12.68 -20.88 -13.23
C GLY A 313 13.37 -19.65 -13.78
N SER A 314 12.64 -18.74 -14.45
CA SER A 314 13.18 -17.48 -15.01
C SER A 314 12.94 -16.24 -14.11
N GLY A 315 12.55 -16.43 -12.85
CA GLY A 315 12.14 -15.34 -11.96
C GLY A 315 10.63 -15.07 -11.96
N MET A 316 9.90 -15.56 -12.96
CA MET A 316 8.43 -15.46 -13.00
C MET A 316 7.77 -16.64 -12.28
N ILE A 317 6.66 -16.38 -11.59
CA ILE A 317 5.84 -17.38 -10.92
C ILE A 317 4.37 -17.02 -11.06
N SER A 318 3.53 -18.01 -11.41
CA SER A 318 2.08 -17.81 -11.43
C SER A 318 1.48 -17.94 -10.01
N MET A 319 0.32 -17.31 -9.79
CA MET A 319 -0.41 -17.42 -8.52
C MET A 319 -0.65 -18.89 -8.15
N ASP A 320 -1.08 -19.70 -9.11
CA ASP A 320 -1.38 -21.12 -8.89
C ASP A 320 -0.13 -21.93 -8.51
N GLN A 321 1.04 -21.61 -9.10
CA GLN A 321 2.29 -22.28 -8.71
C GLN A 321 2.74 -21.89 -7.31
N SER A 322 2.57 -20.61 -6.91
CA SER A 322 2.85 -20.16 -5.54
C SER A 322 1.95 -20.88 -4.53
N LEU A 323 0.66 -21.00 -4.82
CA LEU A 323 -0.28 -21.76 -3.98
C LEU A 323 0.09 -23.25 -3.85
N ILE A 324 0.50 -23.87 -4.95
CA ILE A 324 0.96 -25.28 -4.94
C ILE A 324 2.21 -25.44 -4.07
N ASN A 325 3.14 -24.49 -4.12
CA ASN A 325 4.36 -24.53 -3.30
C ASN A 325 4.00 -24.44 -1.81
N LEU A 326 3.19 -23.45 -1.41
CA LEU A 326 2.73 -23.30 -0.02
C LEU A 326 1.98 -24.53 0.51
N TYR A 327 1.14 -25.15 -0.34
CA TYR A 327 0.47 -26.40 0.01
C TYR A 327 1.46 -27.56 0.23
N LYS A 328 2.45 -27.71 -0.65
CA LYS A 328 3.48 -28.76 -0.52
C LYS A 328 4.37 -28.58 0.71
N GLU A 329 4.59 -27.33 1.11
CA GLU A 329 5.32 -26.96 2.33
C GLU A 329 4.45 -27.13 3.59
N GLY A 330 3.17 -27.49 3.44
CA GLY A 330 2.24 -27.69 4.55
C GLY A 330 1.79 -26.39 5.24
N GLN A 331 1.98 -25.24 4.60
CA GLN A 331 1.63 -23.95 5.17
C GLN A 331 0.13 -23.63 5.01
N ILE A 332 -0.50 -24.11 3.95
CA ILE A 332 -1.92 -23.89 3.66
C ILE A 332 -2.67 -25.21 3.39
N SER A 333 -3.98 -25.20 3.60
CA SER A 333 -4.82 -26.36 3.31
C SER A 333 -5.08 -26.52 1.80
N LYS A 334 -5.52 -27.72 1.40
CA LYS A 334 -5.96 -27.99 0.03
C LYS A 334 -7.13 -27.08 -0.38
N GLU A 335 -8.07 -26.89 0.54
CA GLU A 335 -9.25 -26.06 0.36
C GLU A 335 -8.85 -24.58 0.14
N THR A 336 -7.90 -24.08 0.94
CA THR A 336 -7.33 -22.74 0.77
C THR A 336 -6.67 -22.59 -0.60
N ALA A 337 -5.83 -23.56 -1.00
CA ALA A 337 -5.17 -23.51 -2.32
C ALA A 337 -6.17 -23.46 -3.48
N ILE A 338 -7.26 -24.22 -3.41
CA ILE A 338 -8.31 -24.25 -4.43
C ILE A 338 -9.11 -22.95 -4.43
N LEU A 339 -9.46 -22.43 -3.24
CA LEU A 339 -10.30 -21.23 -3.10
C LEU A 339 -9.63 -19.99 -3.71
N TYR A 340 -8.32 -19.84 -3.54
CA TYR A 340 -7.56 -18.66 -4.00
C TYR A 340 -6.91 -18.85 -5.39
N ALA A 341 -7.14 -20.00 -6.02
CA ALA A 341 -6.57 -20.34 -7.32
C ALA A 341 -7.12 -19.48 -8.46
N SER A 342 -6.26 -19.15 -9.42
CA SER A 342 -6.68 -18.60 -10.71
C SER A 342 -7.34 -19.69 -11.59
N ASN A 343 -6.87 -20.93 -11.49
CA ASN A 343 -7.44 -22.10 -12.17
C ASN A 343 -7.61 -23.28 -11.17
N PRO A 344 -8.76 -23.35 -10.47
CA PRO A 344 -9.03 -24.40 -9.48
C PRO A 344 -8.92 -25.82 -10.03
N GLU A 345 -9.38 -26.06 -11.26
CA GLU A 345 -9.34 -27.39 -11.88
C GLU A 345 -7.89 -27.89 -12.06
N MET A 346 -7.00 -27.00 -12.43
CA MET A 346 -5.59 -27.29 -12.60
C MET A 346 -4.93 -27.62 -11.25
N ILE A 347 -5.23 -26.84 -10.21
CA ILE A 347 -4.72 -27.10 -8.86
C ILE A 347 -5.20 -28.48 -8.35
N ILE A 348 -6.50 -28.79 -8.48
CA ILE A 348 -7.06 -30.10 -8.06
C ILE A 348 -6.31 -31.27 -8.69
N LYS A 349 -5.89 -31.14 -9.96
CA LYS A 349 -5.14 -32.18 -10.67
C LYS A 349 -3.69 -32.31 -10.17
N ARG A 350 -3.07 -31.22 -9.70
CA ARG A 350 -1.64 -31.18 -9.29
C ARG A 350 -1.39 -31.48 -7.81
N ILE A 351 -2.38 -31.27 -6.95
CA ILE A 351 -2.29 -31.52 -5.49
C ILE A 351 -3.05 -32.80 -5.07
N ARG A 352 -3.07 -33.75 -5.98
CA ARG A 352 -3.56 -35.11 -5.68
C ARG A 352 -2.59 -35.90 -4.82
#